data_762d738795955da624504e73e1d4d5d8
#
_entry.id   762d738795955da624504e73e1d4d5d8
#
_cell.length_a   1.000
_cell.length_b   1.000
_cell.length_c   1.000
_cell.angle_alpha   90.00
_cell.angle_beta   90.00
_cell.angle_gamma   90.00
#
_symmetry.space_group_name_H-M   'P 1'
#
loop_
_entity.id
_entity.type
_entity.pdbx_description
1 polymer ?
#
loop_
_entity_poly.entity_id
_entity_poly.type
_entity_poly.pdbx_seq_one_letter_code
_entity_poly.pdbx_strand_id
1 'polypeptide(L)'
;MISFAELLSIPLPELTNRALRPVKVAVLDTGIDASHEVLKSKVIRAFGYRRDESGNIETISLRKTANNDPSGHGTGAAAIIGTLAPNARFLDYRVLDADNGGYGSTVVRGLEEAVESDADIINMSVAYRKNRYWEPTAKLLEEAYRRNKIVVAAKRNMPLPDDLGLPAELSNAISVDIGEYSNPYLFKYLEHSPIEFSANGVAVLTAKTGGGYIRMSGTSFATPTIASFCSLLRGINPKLKLFEIKTLLKNWAEPKSQKSFVRFENPLEFAPATNDHRYQQVDYKCPHCGMVSEVSDAFTVVRCQKCGKAGRKPVLMDPRIYFNVLDEIRHEVPCEFHYHNWEHAQDTVEAVYKILKHYPKLPVWRKRSLLMAALLHDYGFSVSRENHEEEGAKLAERISSGCEYSEREIKLISRLILATKKEHRPTTLEEKIIRDADLFHIGMHRQNAVAKRIRQELEEFGQRFSDSEWSRRNNEFIRAHRFNLNWLEKER
;
A
#
# COMPACT_ATOMS: atom_id res chain seq x y z
N MET A 1 11.58 -23.47 27.70
CA MET A 1 10.95 -22.20 27.30
C MET A 1 11.80 -21.11 27.88
N ILE A 2 12.35 -20.22 27.05
CA ILE A 2 13.19 -19.12 27.50
C ILE A 2 12.27 -17.99 27.98
N SER A 3 12.55 -17.41 29.13
CA SER A 3 11.75 -16.31 29.67
C SER A 3 11.95 -15.00 28.89
N PHE A 4 11.04 -14.04 29.05
CA PHE A 4 11.17 -12.70 28.46
C PHE A 4 12.49 -12.01 28.91
N ALA A 5 12.83 -12.12 30.20
CA ALA A 5 14.05 -11.52 30.75
C ALA A 5 15.34 -12.09 30.14
N GLU A 6 15.39 -13.40 29.92
CA GLU A 6 16.51 -14.06 29.26
C GLU A 6 16.61 -13.64 27.78
N LEU A 7 15.48 -13.49 27.09
CA LEU A 7 15.45 -13.06 25.70
C LEU A 7 16.00 -11.65 25.48
N LEU A 8 15.90 -10.75 26.45
CA LEU A 8 16.48 -9.41 26.37
C LEU A 8 18.01 -9.39 26.21
N SER A 9 18.68 -10.44 26.65
CA SER A 9 20.15 -10.58 26.56
C SER A 9 20.63 -11.38 25.33
N ILE A 10 19.72 -12.04 24.60
CA ILE A 10 20.06 -12.88 23.45
C ILE A 10 19.93 -12.07 22.15
N PRO A 11 20.97 -11.97 21.30
CA PRO A 11 20.86 -11.32 20.00
C PRO A 11 19.89 -12.06 19.07
N LEU A 12 19.10 -11.31 18.29
CA LEU A 12 18.12 -11.85 17.36
C LEU A 12 18.70 -12.95 16.43
N PRO A 13 19.90 -12.82 15.84
CA PRO A 13 20.46 -13.84 14.99
C PRO A 13 20.69 -15.19 15.67
N GLU A 14 20.98 -15.21 16.95
CA GLU A 14 21.18 -16.48 17.69
C GLU A 14 19.89 -17.28 17.85
N LEU A 15 18.72 -16.65 17.69
CA LEU A 15 17.42 -17.32 17.78
C LEU A 15 17.16 -18.22 16.57
N THR A 16 17.70 -17.88 15.40
CA THR A 16 17.50 -18.65 14.16
C THR A 16 18.12 -20.05 14.20
N ASN A 17 19.15 -20.23 15.02
CA ASN A 17 19.89 -21.49 15.17
C ASN A 17 19.29 -22.42 16.25
N ARG A 18 18.16 -22.04 16.88
CA ARG A 18 17.53 -22.83 17.94
C ARG A 18 16.45 -23.76 17.39
N ALA A 19 16.20 -24.84 18.10
CA ALA A 19 15.04 -25.67 17.84
C ALA A 19 13.77 -24.89 18.21
N LEU A 20 12.95 -24.57 17.20
CA LEU A 20 11.76 -23.76 17.34
C LEU A 20 10.51 -24.63 17.15
N ARG A 21 9.48 -24.41 17.96
CA ARG A 21 8.16 -24.97 17.68
C ARG A 21 7.59 -24.37 16.39
N PRO A 22 6.75 -25.13 15.64
CA PRO A 22 5.97 -24.54 14.55
C PRO A 22 5.10 -23.38 15.02
N VAL A 23 5.04 -22.31 14.24
CA VAL A 23 4.21 -21.11 14.47
C VAL A 23 3.28 -20.92 13.29
N LYS A 24 1.99 -20.73 13.55
CA LYS A 24 0.99 -20.52 12.50
C LYS A 24 0.89 -19.04 12.20
N VAL A 25 1.15 -18.70 10.95
CA VAL A 25 1.12 -17.33 10.44
C VAL A 25 -0.01 -17.20 9.44
N ALA A 26 -1.03 -16.42 9.76
CA ALA A 26 -2.05 -16.01 8.81
C ALA A 26 -1.48 -14.91 7.90
N VAL A 27 -1.55 -15.09 6.60
CA VAL A 27 -1.13 -14.11 5.59
C VAL A 27 -2.38 -13.60 4.88
N LEU A 28 -2.71 -12.33 5.12
CA LEU A 28 -3.83 -11.64 4.47
C LEU A 28 -3.27 -10.85 3.28
N ASP A 29 -3.46 -11.36 2.07
CA ASP A 29 -2.81 -10.83 0.87
C ASP A 29 -3.55 -11.26 -0.41
N THR A 30 -2.85 -11.34 -1.56
CA THR A 30 -3.36 -11.81 -2.86
C THR A 30 -3.43 -13.34 -2.98
N GLY A 31 -3.04 -14.06 -1.94
CA GLY A 31 -2.92 -15.53 -1.91
C GLY A 31 -1.47 -15.99 -1.83
N ILE A 32 -1.25 -17.31 -1.82
CA ILE A 32 0.08 -17.92 -1.76
C ILE A 32 0.19 -18.99 -2.86
N ASP A 33 1.29 -18.94 -3.62
CA ASP A 33 1.71 -20.05 -4.48
C ASP A 33 2.38 -21.14 -3.62
N ALA A 34 1.57 -22.09 -3.14
CA ALA A 34 2.04 -23.18 -2.30
C ALA A 34 2.86 -24.25 -3.07
N SER A 35 2.93 -24.15 -4.40
CA SER A 35 3.75 -25.01 -5.24
C SER A 35 5.21 -24.55 -5.33
N HIS A 36 5.48 -23.27 -4.99
CA HIS A 36 6.83 -22.71 -5.00
C HIS A 36 7.74 -23.43 -4.00
N GLU A 37 8.99 -23.69 -4.39
CA GLU A 37 9.95 -24.51 -3.62
C GLU A 37 10.16 -24.05 -2.16
N VAL A 38 10.22 -22.73 -1.93
CA VAL A 38 10.38 -22.12 -0.59
C VAL A 38 9.15 -22.32 0.30
N LEU A 39 7.96 -22.47 -0.30
CA LEU A 39 6.67 -22.52 0.38
C LEU A 39 6.05 -23.92 0.40
N LYS A 40 6.65 -24.84 -0.35
CA LYS A 40 6.19 -26.23 -0.45
C LYS A 40 6.04 -26.85 0.95
N SER A 41 4.88 -27.43 1.19
CA SER A 41 4.50 -28.08 2.48
C SER A 41 4.37 -27.11 3.68
N LYS A 42 4.51 -25.80 3.49
CA LYS A 42 4.35 -24.81 4.57
C LYS A 42 2.92 -24.26 4.66
N VAL A 43 2.13 -24.25 3.58
CA VAL A 43 0.73 -23.82 3.61
C VAL A 43 -0.12 -24.96 4.14
N ILE A 44 -0.83 -24.73 5.25
CA ILE A 44 -1.64 -25.74 5.95
C ILE A 44 -3.14 -25.58 5.71
N ARG A 45 -3.61 -24.37 5.45
CA ARG A 45 -4.98 -24.03 5.04
C ARG A 45 -4.96 -22.85 4.08
N ALA A 46 -5.97 -22.77 3.19
CA ALA A 46 -6.11 -21.66 2.26
C ALA A 46 -7.59 -21.30 2.10
N PHE A 47 -7.87 -20.00 2.09
CA PHE A 47 -9.19 -19.40 2.00
C PHE A 47 -9.22 -18.29 0.96
N GLY A 48 -10.37 -18.13 0.31
CA GLY A 48 -10.67 -17.00 -0.55
C GLY A 48 -12.06 -16.45 -0.23
N TYR A 49 -12.41 -15.35 -0.86
CA TYR A 49 -13.67 -14.68 -0.60
C TYR A 49 -14.39 -14.39 -1.91
N ARG A 50 -15.68 -14.68 -1.92
CA ARG A 50 -16.60 -14.33 -3.00
C ARG A 50 -17.57 -13.28 -2.48
N ARG A 51 -17.77 -12.23 -3.24
CA ARG A 51 -18.76 -11.21 -2.93
C ARG A 51 -19.94 -11.36 -3.89
N ASP A 52 -21.16 -11.41 -3.36
CA ASP A 52 -22.39 -11.38 -4.15
C ASP A 52 -22.77 -9.94 -4.56
N GLU A 53 -23.78 -9.81 -5.41
CA GLU A 53 -24.29 -8.52 -5.87
C GLU A 53 -24.88 -7.67 -4.73
N SER A 54 -25.36 -8.29 -3.67
CA SER A 54 -25.88 -7.63 -2.47
C SER A 54 -24.78 -7.18 -1.52
N GLY A 55 -23.50 -7.56 -1.80
CA GLY A 55 -22.34 -7.19 -0.99
C GLY A 55 -22.04 -8.15 0.15
N ASN A 56 -22.77 -9.28 0.27
CA ASN A 56 -22.43 -10.32 1.26
C ASN A 56 -21.13 -11.02 0.85
N ILE A 57 -20.35 -11.42 1.85
CA ILE A 57 -19.05 -12.04 1.65
C ILE A 57 -19.12 -13.49 2.11
N GLU A 58 -18.93 -14.40 1.16
CA GLU A 58 -18.84 -15.83 1.40
C GLU A 58 -17.37 -16.25 1.44
N THR A 59 -16.99 -17.01 2.46
CA THR A 59 -15.68 -17.63 2.57
C THR A 59 -15.66 -18.94 1.82
N ILE A 60 -14.69 -19.11 0.93
CA ILE A 60 -14.48 -20.33 0.16
C ILE A 60 -13.16 -21.00 0.55
N SER A 61 -13.17 -22.31 0.72
CA SER A 61 -11.94 -23.08 0.92
C SER A 61 -11.17 -23.23 -0.39
N LEU A 62 -9.88 -22.90 -0.37
CA LEU A 62 -8.98 -23.05 -1.49
C LEU A 62 -8.06 -24.27 -1.30
N ARG A 63 -7.46 -24.72 -2.39
CA ARG A 63 -6.53 -25.85 -2.38
C ARG A 63 -5.19 -25.40 -1.78
N LYS A 64 -4.83 -25.90 -0.60
CA LYS A 64 -3.61 -25.54 0.14
C LYS A 64 -2.27 -25.93 -0.56
N THR A 65 -2.32 -26.69 -1.63
CA THR A 65 -1.16 -27.13 -2.41
C THR A 65 -1.09 -26.50 -3.80
N ALA A 66 -2.06 -25.63 -4.12
CA ALA A 66 -2.13 -24.97 -5.41
C ALA A 66 -1.47 -23.59 -5.38
N ASN A 67 -1.29 -23.02 -6.55
CA ASN A 67 -1.05 -21.60 -6.69
C ASN A 67 -2.38 -20.87 -6.55
N ASN A 68 -2.57 -20.19 -5.42
CA ASN A 68 -3.75 -19.37 -5.12
C ASN A 68 -3.48 -17.87 -5.34
N ASP A 69 -2.27 -17.50 -5.77
CA ASP A 69 -1.82 -16.12 -5.89
C ASP A 69 -1.75 -15.67 -7.36
N PRO A 70 -2.74 -14.94 -7.85
CA PRO A 70 -2.74 -14.44 -9.23
C PRO A 70 -1.80 -13.25 -9.46
N SER A 71 -1.33 -12.59 -8.38
CA SER A 71 -0.49 -11.39 -8.42
C SER A 71 0.99 -11.69 -8.18
N GLY A 72 1.29 -12.61 -7.26
CA GLY A 72 2.63 -12.89 -6.73
C GLY A 72 3.02 -12.06 -5.50
N HIS A 73 2.16 -11.11 -5.08
CA HIS A 73 2.46 -10.23 -3.94
C HIS A 73 2.45 -11.00 -2.62
N GLY A 74 1.41 -11.79 -2.34
CA GLY A 74 1.31 -12.61 -1.13
C GLY A 74 2.31 -13.76 -1.10
N THR A 75 2.63 -14.35 -2.26
CA THR A 75 3.71 -15.34 -2.40
C THR A 75 5.05 -14.75 -1.98
N GLY A 76 5.36 -13.54 -2.45
CA GLY A 76 6.56 -12.81 -2.06
C GLY A 76 6.62 -12.54 -0.55
N ALA A 77 5.52 -12.07 0.05
CA ALA A 77 5.43 -11.84 1.49
C ALA A 77 5.62 -13.13 2.31
N ALA A 78 4.93 -14.21 1.93
CA ALA A 78 5.04 -15.50 2.59
C ALA A 78 6.46 -16.11 2.47
N ALA A 79 7.13 -15.93 1.33
CA ALA A 79 8.48 -16.40 1.11
C ALA A 79 9.52 -15.72 2.00
N ILE A 80 9.38 -14.40 2.23
CA ILE A 80 10.22 -13.66 3.19
C ILE A 80 10.06 -14.27 4.58
N ILE A 81 8.81 -14.47 5.04
CA ILE A 81 8.56 -15.11 6.33
C ILE A 81 9.15 -16.52 6.39
N GLY A 82 8.89 -17.33 5.37
CA GLY A 82 9.32 -18.71 5.32
C GLY A 82 10.84 -18.89 5.27
N THR A 83 11.56 -17.90 4.76
CA THR A 83 13.03 -17.87 4.69
C THR A 83 13.64 -17.43 6.02
N LEU A 84 13.14 -16.33 6.60
CA LEU A 84 13.68 -15.75 7.83
C LEU A 84 13.22 -16.50 9.09
N ALA A 85 12.06 -17.16 9.03
CA ALA A 85 11.49 -17.98 10.10
C ALA A 85 11.07 -19.36 9.57
N PRO A 86 12.01 -20.32 9.46
CA PRO A 86 11.73 -21.66 8.91
C PRO A 86 10.65 -22.45 9.66
N ASN A 87 10.39 -22.09 10.91
CA ASN A 87 9.34 -22.66 11.76
C ASN A 87 7.92 -22.19 11.40
N ALA A 88 7.76 -21.20 10.51
CA ALA A 88 6.46 -20.72 10.09
C ALA A 88 5.65 -21.75 9.29
N ARG A 89 4.34 -21.79 9.55
CA ARG A 89 3.33 -22.55 8.80
C ARG A 89 2.19 -21.59 8.46
N PHE A 90 1.75 -21.60 7.21
CA PHE A 90 0.88 -20.53 6.70
C PHE A 90 -0.60 -20.94 6.67
N LEU A 91 -1.43 -19.99 7.07
CA LEU A 91 -2.84 -19.91 6.77
C LEU A 91 -2.98 -18.82 5.70
N ASP A 92 -3.32 -19.23 4.49
CA ASP A 92 -3.44 -18.33 3.33
C ASP A 92 -4.85 -17.73 3.31
N TYR A 93 -4.97 -16.41 3.42
CA TYR A 93 -6.21 -15.66 3.31
C TYR A 93 -6.13 -14.72 2.12
N ARG A 94 -6.67 -15.14 0.97
CA ARG A 94 -6.69 -14.34 -0.24
C ARG A 94 -7.80 -13.28 -0.15
N VAL A 95 -7.44 -12.11 0.39
CA VAL A 95 -8.34 -10.95 0.58
C VAL A 95 -8.22 -9.89 -0.50
N LEU A 96 -7.20 -10.00 -1.39
CA LEU A 96 -6.93 -9.10 -2.49
C LEU A 96 -7.04 -9.82 -3.85
N ASP A 97 -7.29 -9.04 -4.89
CA ASP A 97 -7.39 -9.49 -6.27
C ASP A 97 -6.03 -9.47 -7.00
N ALA A 98 -6.03 -9.82 -8.29
CA ALA A 98 -4.81 -9.92 -9.10
C ALA A 98 -4.07 -8.57 -9.28
N ASP A 99 -4.77 -7.46 -9.19
CA ASP A 99 -4.23 -6.09 -9.28
C ASP A 99 -3.73 -5.54 -7.94
N ASN A 100 -3.66 -6.37 -6.89
CA ASN A 100 -3.38 -6.00 -5.51
C ASN A 100 -4.43 -5.04 -4.90
N GLY A 101 -5.60 -4.97 -5.53
CA GLY A 101 -6.75 -4.23 -5.03
C GLY A 101 -7.69 -5.11 -4.21
N GLY A 102 -8.70 -4.52 -3.60
CA GLY A 102 -9.71 -5.26 -2.87
C GLY A 102 -10.68 -4.36 -2.10
N TYR A 103 -11.79 -4.95 -1.69
CA TYR A 103 -12.73 -4.26 -0.83
C TYR A 103 -12.25 -4.29 0.63
N GLY A 104 -12.26 -3.14 1.31
CA GLY A 104 -11.96 -3.09 2.74
C GLY A 104 -12.82 -4.02 3.59
N SER A 105 -14.08 -4.26 3.18
CA SER A 105 -14.96 -5.24 3.84
C SER A 105 -14.45 -6.68 3.73
N THR A 106 -13.86 -7.06 2.60
CA THR A 106 -13.23 -8.39 2.43
C THR A 106 -11.98 -8.51 3.31
N VAL A 107 -11.18 -7.45 3.39
CA VAL A 107 -9.99 -7.44 4.26
C VAL A 107 -10.38 -7.56 5.74
N VAL A 108 -11.41 -6.81 6.17
CA VAL A 108 -11.93 -6.88 7.54
C VAL A 108 -12.49 -8.29 7.84
N ARG A 109 -13.22 -8.90 6.89
CA ARG A 109 -13.74 -10.28 7.04
C ARG A 109 -12.59 -11.29 7.18
N GLY A 110 -11.54 -11.16 6.34
CA GLY A 110 -10.35 -12.02 6.45
C GLY A 110 -9.60 -11.84 7.78
N LEU A 111 -9.52 -10.59 8.29
CA LEU A 111 -8.95 -10.31 9.60
C LEU A 111 -9.78 -10.96 10.73
N GLU A 112 -11.10 -10.86 10.68
CA GLU A 112 -12.01 -11.50 11.64
C GLU A 112 -11.74 -13.01 11.71
N GLU A 113 -11.73 -13.70 10.58
CA GLU A 113 -11.49 -15.14 10.52
C GLU A 113 -10.06 -15.52 10.96
N ALA A 114 -9.06 -14.70 10.65
CA ALA A 114 -7.70 -14.90 11.11
C ALA A 114 -7.60 -14.73 12.65
N VAL A 115 -8.31 -13.78 13.22
CA VAL A 115 -8.40 -13.58 14.68
C VAL A 115 -9.12 -14.74 15.36
N GLU A 116 -10.14 -15.32 14.74
CA GLU A 116 -10.86 -16.48 15.25
C GLU A 116 -10.10 -17.80 15.08
N SER A 117 -9.19 -17.88 14.10
CA SER A 117 -8.42 -19.08 13.77
C SER A 117 -7.43 -19.47 14.89
N ASP A 118 -6.63 -20.50 14.65
CA ASP A 118 -5.53 -20.90 15.50
C ASP A 118 -4.16 -20.30 15.09
N ALA A 119 -4.17 -19.19 14.35
CA ALA A 119 -2.97 -18.43 14.02
C ALA A 119 -2.32 -17.85 15.29
N ASP A 120 -1.00 -17.90 15.37
CA ASP A 120 -0.20 -17.21 16.39
C ASP A 120 0.10 -15.75 15.97
N ILE A 121 0.35 -15.57 14.65
CA ILE A 121 0.75 -14.31 14.02
C ILE A 121 -0.21 -14.03 12.87
N ILE A 122 -0.55 -12.77 12.65
CA ILE A 122 -1.33 -12.30 11.50
C ILE A 122 -0.48 -11.27 10.76
N ASN A 123 -0.01 -11.61 9.55
CA ASN A 123 0.72 -10.70 8.68
C ASN A 123 -0.24 -10.02 7.73
N MET A 124 -0.30 -8.70 7.78
CA MET A 124 -1.10 -7.86 6.90
C MET A 124 -0.19 -6.97 6.07
N SER A 125 0.27 -7.49 4.92
CA SER A 125 1.00 -6.71 3.91
C SER A 125 0.04 -5.85 3.08
N VAL A 126 -1.08 -5.48 3.66
CA VAL A 126 -2.18 -4.68 3.10
C VAL A 126 -2.52 -3.55 4.06
N ALA A 127 -2.79 -2.39 3.49
CA ALA A 127 -3.29 -1.25 4.24
C ALA A 127 -4.54 -0.67 3.56
N TYR A 128 -5.56 -0.35 4.33
CA TYR A 128 -6.82 0.23 3.84
C TYR A 128 -7.17 1.50 4.62
N ARG A 129 -8.10 2.28 4.08
CA ARG A 129 -8.46 3.61 4.62
C ARG A 129 -9.19 3.51 5.95
N LYS A 130 -8.97 4.51 6.80
CA LYS A 130 -9.62 4.65 8.11
C LYS A 130 -11.13 4.62 8.03
N ASN A 131 -11.73 5.52 7.31
CA ASN A 131 -13.16 5.79 7.21
C ASN A 131 -14.05 4.84 8.05
N ARG A 132 -15.09 4.25 7.50
CA ARG A 132 -16.01 3.31 8.17
C ARG A 132 -15.38 2.03 8.73
N TYR A 133 -14.11 1.76 8.42
CA TYR A 133 -13.43 0.54 8.87
C TYR A 133 -12.62 0.73 10.16
N TRP A 134 -12.51 1.94 10.69
CA TRP A 134 -11.78 2.18 11.93
C TRP A 134 -12.32 1.35 13.09
N GLU A 135 -13.60 1.51 13.41
CA GLU A 135 -14.21 0.85 14.56
C GLU A 135 -14.22 -0.69 14.45
N PRO A 136 -14.62 -1.30 13.33
CA PRO A 136 -14.53 -2.75 13.17
C PRO A 136 -13.11 -3.28 13.33
N THR A 137 -12.12 -2.59 12.75
CA THR A 137 -10.71 -3.00 12.84
C THR A 137 -10.19 -2.88 14.27
N ALA A 138 -10.49 -1.79 14.96
CA ALA A 138 -10.08 -1.60 16.36
C ALA A 138 -10.62 -2.69 17.28
N LYS A 139 -11.89 -3.08 17.12
CA LYS A 139 -12.50 -4.19 17.86
C LYS A 139 -11.81 -5.53 17.58
N LEU A 140 -11.47 -5.79 16.32
CA LEU A 140 -10.77 -7.03 15.94
C LEU A 140 -9.34 -7.07 16.49
N LEU A 141 -8.62 -5.95 16.50
CA LEU A 141 -7.29 -5.90 17.09
C LEU A 141 -7.32 -6.03 18.63
N GLU A 142 -8.34 -5.51 19.28
CA GLU A 142 -8.54 -5.75 20.71
C GLU A 142 -8.80 -7.23 21.00
N GLU A 143 -9.62 -7.88 20.19
CA GLU A 143 -9.87 -9.32 20.31
C GLU A 143 -8.61 -10.14 20.01
N ALA A 144 -7.83 -9.77 18.99
CA ALA A 144 -6.52 -10.39 18.71
C ALA A 144 -5.59 -10.29 19.93
N TYR A 145 -5.53 -9.11 20.56
CA TYR A 145 -4.75 -8.91 21.79
C TYR A 145 -5.22 -9.80 22.94
N ARG A 146 -6.53 -9.90 23.19
CA ARG A 146 -7.10 -10.78 24.24
C ARG A 146 -6.78 -12.25 23.98
N ARG A 147 -6.84 -12.69 22.72
CA ARG A 147 -6.48 -14.05 22.29
C ARG A 147 -4.98 -14.27 22.19
N ASN A 148 -4.19 -13.30 22.59
CA ASN A 148 -2.73 -13.34 22.50
C ASN A 148 -2.19 -13.58 21.10
N LYS A 149 -2.83 -13.03 20.06
CA LYS A 149 -2.35 -13.04 18.68
C LYS A 149 -1.56 -11.77 18.38
N ILE A 150 -0.57 -11.88 17.52
CA ILE A 150 0.28 -10.76 17.13
C ILE A 150 -0.10 -10.35 15.72
N VAL A 151 -0.61 -9.14 15.56
CA VAL A 151 -0.88 -8.54 14.25
C VAL A 151 0.29 -7.67 13.84
N VAL A 152 0.87 -7.94 12.67
CA VAL A 152 1.95 -7.13 12.07
C VAL A 152 1.40 -6.52 10.78
N ALA A 153 1.47 -5.21 10.66
CA ALA A 153 0.75 -4.47 9.64
C ALA A 153 1.62 -3.46 8.89
N ALA A 154 1.48 -3.45 7.57
CA ALA A 154 2.12 -2.49 6.69
C ALA A 154 1.48 -1.11 6.81
N LYS A 155 2.30 -0.07 6.90
CA LYS A 155 1.90 1.30 6.62
C LYS A 155 1.54 1.43 5.14
N ARG A 156 0.64 2.33 4.78
CA ARG A 156 0.37 2.65 3.37
C ARG A 156 1.65 3.13 2.67
N ASN A 157 1.88 2.65 1.44
CA ASN A 157 2.99 3.11 0.60
C ASN A 157 2.89 4.59 0.23
N MET A 158 1.67 5.12 0.21
CA MET A 158 1.37 6.54 0.11
C MET A 158 0.55 6.94 1.34
N PRO A 159 1.22 7.25 2.46
CA PRO A 159 0.51 7.65 3.65
C PRO A 159 -0.07 9.05 3.46
N LEU A 160 -1.24 9.22 4.04
CA LEU A 160 -1.80 10.52 4.30
C LEU A 160 -1.41 10.88 5.75
N PRO A 161 -1.14 12.13 6.18
CA PRO A 161 -0.82 12.44 7.59
C PRO A 161 -1.89 11.94 8.56
N ASP A 162 -3.16 11.96 8.14
CA ASP A 162 -4.28 11.52 8.98
C ASP A 162 -4.66 10.06 8.76
N ASP A 163 -4.06 9.39 7.76
CA ASP A 163 -4.39 8.02 7.39
C ASP A 163 -3.14 7.28 6.89
N LEU A 164 -2.35 6.79 7.83
CA LEU A 164 -1.19 5.94 7.55
C LEU A 164 -1.62 4.52 7.15
N GLY A 165 -2.89 4.25 7.22
CA GLY A 165 -3.54 3.00 6.85
C GLY A 165 -3.84 2.08 8.03
N LEU A 166 -5.03 1.49 7.99
CA LEU A 166 -5.42 0.43 8.92
C LEU A 166 -4.84 -0.91 8.45
N PRO A 167 -4.44 -1.78 9.38
CA PRO A 167 -4.49 -1.61 10.83
C PRO A 167 -3.23 -0.99 11.45
N ALA A 168 -2.24 -0.55 10.65
CA ALA A 168 -0.92 -0.10 11.14
C ALA A 168 -0.98 1.07 12.13
N GLU A 169 -2.01 1.91 12.07
CA GLU A 169 -2.18 3.03 13.01
C GLU A 169 -2.68 2.64 14.39
N LEU A 170 -3.15 1.41 14.56
CA LEU A 170 -3.73 0.97 15.82
C LEU A 170 -2.65 0.36 16.72
N SER A 171 -2.57 0.79 17.97
CA SER A 171 -1.53 0.41 18.93
C SER A 171 -1.48 -1.09 19.24
N ASN A 172 -2.57 -1.82 19.01
CA ASN A 172 -2.63 -3.27 19.16
C ASN A 172 -2.10 -4.04 17.93
N ALA A 173 -1.57 -3.36 16.92
CA ALA A 173 -0.74 -3.93 15.86
C ALA A 173 0.74 -3.54 16.06
N ILE A 174 1.64 -4.29 15.44
CA ILE A 174 3.03 -3.89 15.21
C ILE A 174 3.08 -3.27 13.83
N SER A 175 3.37 -1.99 13.77
CA SER A 175 3.33 -1.22 12.52
C SER A 175 4.70 -1.11 11.86
N VAL A 176 4.72 -1.26 10.52
CA VAL A 176 5.98 -1.36 9.77
C VAL A 176 6.00 -0.42 8.57
N ASP A 177 7.06 0.37 8.48
CA ASP A 177 7.41 1.21 7.33
C ASP A 177 8.54 0.58 6.52
N ILE A 178 8.74 1.09 5.31
CA ILE A 178 9.83 0.69 4.43
C ILE A 178 11.16 1.28 4.89
N GLY A 179 12.22 0.48 4.81
CA GLY A 179 13.61 0.91 4.96
C GLY A 179 14.49 0.17 3.95
N GLU A 180 15.73 0.63 3.79
CA GLU A 180 16.75 -0.04 3.02
C GLU A 180 17.91 -0.40 3.94
N TYR A 181 18.20 -1.69 4.05
CA TYR A 181 19.24 -2.22 4.93
C TYR A 181 20.06 -3.25 4.16
N SER A 182 21.35 -3.28 4.43
CA SER A 182 22.31 -4.21 3.79
C SER A 182 22.12 -5.68 4.23
N ASN A 183 21.36 -5.90 5.30
CA ASN A 183 21.11 -7.23 5.86
C ASN A 183 19.62 -7.36 6.20
N PRO A 184 18.95 -8.48 5.84
CA PRO A 184 17.52 -8.69 6.10
C PRO A 184 17.16 -8.75 7.58
N TYR A 185 18.13 -8.94 8.48
CA TYR A 185 17.92 -8.92 9.93
C TYR A 185 18.04 -7.53 10.56
N LEU A 186 18.42 -6.51 9.77
CA LEU A 186 18.49 -5.13 10.24
C LEU A 186 17.14 -4.44 10.12
N PHE A 187 16.78 -3.70 11.15
CA PHE A 187 15.57 -2.89 11.20
C PHE A 187 15.74 -1.78 12.23
N LYS A 188 14.90 -0.77 12.19
CA LYS A 188 14.93 0.38 13.12
C LYS A 188 13.63 0.50 13.87
N TYR A 189 13.73 0.95 15.11
CA TYR A 189 12.62 1.53 15.84
C TYR A 189 12.52 3.02 15.49
N LEU A 190 11.33 3.49 15.14
CA LEU A 190 11.07 4.86 14.71
C LEU A 190 10.56 5.67 15.91
N GLU A 191 11.50 6.31 16.62
CA GLU A 191 11.14 7.16 17.77
C GLU A 191 10.25 8.32 17.36
N HIS A 192 9.25 8.63 18.18
CA HIS A 192 8.29 9.72 17.97
C HIS A 192 7.46 9.59 16.68
N SER A 193 7.38 8.40 16.11
CA SER A 193 6.55 8.08 14.95
C SER A 193 5.32 7.27 15.36
N PRO A 194 4.16 7.49 14.72
CA PRO A 194 3.00 6.63 14.91
C PRO A 194 3.21 5.22 14.31
N ILE A 195 4.19 5.06 13.42
CA ILE A 195 4.64 3.75 12.90
C ILE A 195 5.89 3.35 13.67
N GLU A 196 5.89 2.15 14.23
CA GLU A 196 6.88 1.74 15.23
C GLU A 196 8.23 1.30 14.64
N PHE A 197 8.20 0.55 13.52
CA PHE A 197 9.41 -0.04 12.96
C PHE A 197 9.56 0.25 11.49
N SER A 198 10.81 0.30 11.00
CA SER A 198 11.12 0.18 9.58
C SER A 198 12.03 -1.01 9.35
N ALA A 199 11.73 -1.82 8.34
CA ALA A 199 12.48 -3.00 7.97
C ALA A 199 12.82 -2.99 6.47
N ASN A 200 13.66 -3.94 6.03
CA ASN A 200 14.08 -3.98 4.64
C ASN A 200 12.89 -4.22 3.72
N GLY A 201 12.61 -3.27 2.86
CA GLY A 201 11.49 -3.28 1.93
C GLY A 201 11.85 -2.74 0.54
N VAL A 202 13.14 -2.49 0.26
CA VAL A 202 13.62 -1.98 -1.04
C VAL A 202 14.36 -3.08 -1.77
N ALA A 203 13.92 -3.39 -2.99
CA ALA A 203 14.52 -4.40 -3.88
C ALA A 203 14.75 -5.77 -3.19
N VAL A 204 13.83 -6.15 -2.31
CA VAL A 204 13.90 -7.41 -1.56
C VAL A 204 13.75 -8.58 -2.51
N LEU A 205 14.74 -9.47 -2.56
CA LEU A 205 14.65 -10.68 -3.36
C LEU A 205 13.70 -11.68 -2.67
N THR A 206 12.68 -12.11 -3.41
CA THR A 206 11.65 -13.00 -2.87
C THR A 206 11.10 -13.94 -3.95
N ALA A 207 10.25 -14.91 -3.56
CA ALA A 207 9.65 -15.85 -4.48
C ALA A 207 8.72 -15.15 -5.50
N LYS A 208 8.80 -15.60 -6.74
CA LYS A 208 7.89 -15.24 -7.83
C LYS A 208 6.83 -16.31 -7.98
N THR A 209 5.56 -15.92 -8.08
CA THR A 209 4.49 -16.87 -8.41
C THR A 209 4.79 -17.58 -9.74
N GLY A 210 4.53 -18.87 -9.81
CA GLY A 210 4.87 -19.69 -10.96
C GLY A 210 6.33 -20.18 -11.01
N GLY A 211 7.14 -19.83 -9.99
CA GLY A 211 8.53 -20.28 -9.83
C GLY A 211 9.59 -19.21 -10.04
N GLY A 212 10.79 -19.48 -9.51
CA GLY A 212 11.92 -18.55 -9.53
C GLY A 212 11.78 -17.39 -8.53
N TYR A 213 12.59 -16.35 -8.71
CA TYR A 213 12.72 -15.24 -7.76
C TYR A 213 12.60 -13.89 -8.46
N ILE A 214 12.16 -12.89 -7.71
CA ILE A 214 11.96 -11.51 -8.18
C ILE A 214 12.35 -10.52 -7.09
N ARG A 215 12.80 -9.32 -7.47
CA ARG A 215 12.99 -8.21 -6.51
C ARG A 215 11.75 -7.36 -6.44
N MET A 216 11.26 -7.17 -5.22
CA MET A 216 10.05 -6.39 -4.95
C MET A 216 10.32 -5.33 -3.89
N SER A 217 9.57 -4.23 -3.94
CA SER A 217 9.72 -3.15 -2.98
C SER A 217 8.36 -2.65 -2.49
N GLY A 218 8.31 -2.22 -1.23
CA GLY A 218 7.12 -1.69 -0.57
C GLY A 218 7.14 -1.98 0.92
N THR A 219 6.31 -1.28 1.67
CA THR A 219 6.04 -1.59 3.09
C THR A 219 5.54 -3.03 3.24
N SER A 220 4.86 -3.54 2.20
CA SER A 220 4.37 -4.92 2.12
C SER A 220 5.47 -5.98 2.17
N PHE A 221 6.70 -5.64 1.79
CA PHE A 221 7.87 -6.53 1.83
C PHE A 221 8.77 -6.26 3.05
N ALA A 222 8.59 -5.12 3.72
CA ALA A 222 9.18 -4.85 5.03
C ALA A 222 8.43 -5.54 6.16
N THR A 223 7.11 -5.56 6.10
CA THR A 223 6.21 -6.14 7.13
C THR A 223 6.49 -7.62 7.40
N PRO A 224 6.66 -8.49 6.39
CA PRO A 224 7.01 -9.90 6.59
C PRO A 224 8.30 -10.12 7.34
N THR A 225 9.28 -9.22 7.25
CA THR A 225 10.53 -9.30 8.04
C THR A 225 10.24 -9.21 9.53
N ILE A 226 9.42 -8.25 9.96
CA ILE A 226 9.03 -8.11 11.38
C ILE A 226 8.14 -9.30 11.82
N ALA A 227 7.23 -9.75 10.95
CA ALA A 227 6.42 -10.94 11.23
C ALA A 227 7.26 -12.20 11.41
N SER A 228 8.39 -12.31 10.67
CA SER A 228 9.36 -13.39 10.84
C SER A 228 9.98 -13.39 12.24
N PHE A 229 10.39 -12.22 12.72
CA PHE A 229 10.98 -12.10 14.07
C PHE A 229 9.95 -12.42 15.16
N CYS A 230 8.71 -12.01 14.98
CA CYS A 230 7.60 -12.43 15.85
C CYS A 230 7.41 -13.94 15.82
N SER A 231 7.55 -14.59 14.65
CA SER A 231 7.44 -16.05 14.51
C SER A 231 8.59 -16.78 15.22
N LEU A 232 9.84 -16.29 15.14
CA LEU A 232 10.96 -16.84 15.90
C LEU A 232 10.71 -16.74 17.40
N LEU A 233 10.30 -15.57 17.89
CA LEU A 233 9.98 -15.34 19.31
C LEU A 233 8.89 -16.28 19.82
N ARG A 234 7.80 -16.39 19.07
CA ARG A 234 6.70 -17.30 19.41
C ARG A 234 7.10 -18.77 19.33
N GLY A 235 8.04 -19.11 18.45
CA GLY A 235 8.64 -20.46 18.36
C GLY A 235 9.39 -20.83 19.63
N ILE A 236 10.02 -19.87 20.30
CA ILE A 236 10.78 -20.05 21.54
C ILE A 236 9.86 -20.00 22.75
N ASN A 237 9.02 -18.97 22.83
CA ASN A 237 8.08 -18.78 23.94
C ASN A 237 6.70 -18.38 23.41
N PRO A 238 5.74 -19.33 23.35
CA PRO A 238 4.39 -19.07 22.85
C PRO A 238 3.55 -18.16 23.77
N LYS A 239 3.99 -17.92 25.01
CA LYS A 239 3.25 -17.10 25.97
C LYS A 239 3.60 -15.62 25.91
N LEU A 240 4.64 -15.22 25.16
CA LEU A 240 5.00 -13.81 25.00
C LEU A 240 3.79 -12.98 24.59
N LYS A 241 3.61 -11.86 25.26
CA LYS A 241 2.54 -10.89 24.94
C LYS A 241 3.00 -9.88 23.90
N LEU A 242 2.06 -9.18 23.29
CA LEU A 242 2.35 -8.16 22.29
C LEU A 242 3.36 -7.13 22.79
N PHE A 243 3.17 -6.59 24.00
CA PHE A 243 4.08 -5.59 24.56
C PHE A 243 5.48 -6.13 24.84
N GLU A 244 5.61 -7.41 25.23
CA GLU A 244 6.92 -8.06 25.42
C GLU A 244 7.64 -8.24 24.08
N ILE A 245 6.91 -8.64 23.04
CA ILE A 245 7.46 -8.76 21.67
C ILE A 245 7.88 -7.38 21.17
N LYS A 246 7.06 -6.34 21.30
CA LYS A 246 7.43 -4.97 20.93
C LYS A 246 8.68 -4.49 21.68
N THR A 247 8.80 -4.80 22.96
CA THR A 247 9.98 -4.44 23.77
C THR A 247 11.23 -5.16 23.29
N LEU A 248 11.14 -6.45 22.98
CA LEU A 248 12.26 -7.23 22.41
C LEU A 248 12.69 -6.68 21.05
N LEU A 249 11.74 -6.42 20.16
CA LEU A 249 12.02 -5.83 18.85
C LEU A 249 12.68 -4.46 19.03
N LYS A 250 12.17 -3.58 19.90
CA LYS A 250 12.80 -2.29 20.17
C LYS A 250 14.22 -2.45 20.72
N ASN A 251 14.45 -3.43 21.59
CA ASN A 251 15.78 -3.71 22.13
C ASN A 251 16.79 -4.21 21.08
N TRP A 252 16.33 -4.92 20.04
CA TRP A 252 17.16 -5.42 18.95
C TRP A 252 17.30 -4.45 17.78
N ALA A 253 16.43 -3.46 17.66
CA ALA A 253 16.49 -2.43 16.64
C ALA A 253 17.77 -1.57 16.77
N GLU A 254 18.33 -1.11 15.64
CA GLU A 254 19.45 -0.15 15.66
C GLU A 254 19.01 1.18 16.31
N PRO A 255 19.90 1.89 17.06
CA PRO A 255 21.34 1.85 16.91
C PRO A 255 22.07 1.29 18.16
N LYS A 256 22.12 -0.01 18.33
CA LYS A 256 23.13 -0.55 19.24
C LYS A 256 24.37 -0.87 18.44
N SER A 257 25.45 -0.08 18.70
CA SER A 257 26.81 -0.19 18.15
C SER A 257 27.09 -1.45 17.32
N GLN A 258 27.57 -1.22 16.11
CA GLN A 258 28.18 -2.25 15.25
C GLN A 258 29.22 -3.07 16.00
N LYS A 259 28.81 -4.09 16.75
CA LYS A 259 29.70 -5.14 17.19
C LYS A 259 29.31 -6.40 16.44
N SER A 260 30.18 -6.72 15.47
CA SER A 260 30.33 -8.00 14.76
C SER A 260 29.05 -8.81 14.53
N PHE A 261 28.37 -8.54 13.42
CA PHE A 261 27.35 -9.46 12.91
C PHE A 261 28.05 -10.71 12.35
N VAL A 262 27.62 -11.88 12.82
CA VAL A 262 27.92 -13.15 12.18
C VAL A 262 27.34 -13.08 10.76
N ARG A 263 28.18 -13.34 9.76
CA ARG A 263 27.76 -13.37 8.35
C ARG A 263 26.87 -14.61 8.19
N PHE A 264 25.56 -14.40 8.03
CA PHE A 264 24.69 -15.48 7.59
C PHE A 264 24.81 -15.60 6.07
N GLU A 265 25.14 -16.77 5.59
CA GLU A 265 25.01 -17.06 4.17
C GLU A 265 23.52 -17.12 3.84
N ASN A 266 23.03 -16.10 3.15
CA ASN A 266 21.65 -16.03 2.68
C ASN A 266 21.55 -16.81 1.36
N PRO A 267 20.78 -17.90 1.30
CA PRO A 267 20.63 -18.67 0.06
C PRO A 267 20.02 -17.84 -1.09
N LEU A 268 19.49 -16.65 -0.79
CA LEU A 268 18.92 -15.73 -1.80
C LEU A 268 19.96 -14.76 -2.40
N GLU A 269 21.23 -14.75 -1.95
CA GLU A 269 22.28 -13.86 -2.49
C GLU A 269 22.73 -14.19 -3.92
N PHE A 270 22.41 -15.36 -4.45
CA PHE A 270 22.96 -15.87 -5.71
C PHE A 270 22.04 -15.76 -6.93
N ALA A 271 20.85 -15.22 -6.82
CA ALA A 271 20.01 -15.04 -7.98
C ALA A 271 20.39 -13.75 -8.74
N PRO A 272 20.67 -13.81 -10.05
CA PRO A 272 20.95 -12.60 -10.83
C PRO A 272 19.73 -11.68 -10.79
N ALA A 273 19.99 -10.37 -10.62
CA ALA A 273 18.96 -9.35 -10.63
C ALA A 273 18.23 -9.37 -11.98
N THR A 274 17.00 -9.82 -11.99
CA THR A 274 16.11 -9.59 -13.14
C THR A 274 15.58 -8.16 -13.01
N ASN A 275 15.67 -7.40 -14.12
CA ASN A 275 15.31 -5.98 -14.19
C ASN A 275 13.78 -5.77 -14.16
N ASP A 276 13.11 -6.17 -13.10
CA ASP A 276 11.69 -5.83 -12.91
C ASP A 276 11.57 -4.65 -11.93
N HIS A 277 11.48 -3.45 -12.51
CA HIS A 277 11.56 -2.16 -11.83
C HIS A 277 10.17 -1.67 -11.40
N ARG A 278 9.68 -2.11 -10.27
CA ARG A 278 8.48 -1.49 -9.65
C ARG A 278 8.80 -0.25 -8.80
N TYR A 279 10.07 -0.05 -8.43
CA TYR A 279 10.61 1.21 -7.92
C TYR A 279 11.74 1.66 -8.82
N GLN A 280 11.68 2.91 -9.21
CA GLN A 280 12.61 3.46 -10.17
C GLN A 280 13.79 4.08 -9.44
N GLN A 281 14.95 3.88 -10.02
CA GLN A 281 16.08 4.73 -9.73
C GLN A 281 15.80 6.10 -10.36
N VAL A 282 15.90 7.15 -9.58
CA VAL A 282 15.75 8.52 -10.03
C VAL A 282 17.03 9.29 -9.73
N ASP A 283 17.39 10.16 -10.65
CA ASP A 283 18.53 11.04 -10.43
C ASP A 283 18.25 12.01 -9.29
N TYR A 284 19.07 11.93 -8.26
CA TYR A 284 19.11 12.87 -7.16
C TYR A 284 20.36 13.74 -7.25
N LYS A 285 20.16 15.06 -7.43
CA LYS A 285 21.24 16.03 -7.37
C LYS A 285 21.36 16.57 -5.94
N CYS A 286 22.47 16.28 -5.29
CA CYS A 286 22.72 16.75 -3.94
C CYS A 286 22.72 18.29 -3.87
N PRO A 287 21.89 18.94 -3.03
CA PRO A 287 21.83 20.39 -2.92
C PRO A 287 23.09 21.01 -2.30
N HIS A 288 23.93 20.19 -1.65
CA HIS A 288 25.13 20.67 -0.96
C HIS A 288 26.42 20.60 -1.81
N CYS A 289 26.54 19.62 -2.70
CA CYS A 289 27.78 19.43 -3.46
C CYS A 289 27.56 19.17 -4.95
N GLY A 290 26.32 19.20 -5.42
CA GLY A 290 25.98 19.06 -6.83
C GLY A 290 26.13 17.63 -7.39
N MET A 291 26.60 16.66 -6.60
CA MET A 291 26.73 15.27 -7.05
C MET A 291 25.36 14.71 -7.47
N VAL A 292 25.32 14.12 -8.65
CA VAL A 292 24.15 13.34 -9.12
C VAL A 292 24.40 11.87 -8.77
N SER A 293 23.41 11.24 -8.14
CA SER A 293 23.40 9.81 -7.83
C SER A 293 22.03 9.22 -8.12
N GLU A 294 21.99 8.01 -8.61
CA GLU A 294 20.74 7.25 -8.71
C GLU A 294 20.30 6.83 -7.31
N VAL A 295 19.06 7.14 -6.97
CA VAL A 295 18.43 6.78 -5.69
C VAL A 295 17.04 6.24 -5.94
N SER A 296 16.61 5.29 -5.10
CA SER A 296 15.24 4.77 -5.20
C SER A 296 14.21 5.89 -4.98
N ASP A 297 13.15 5.89 -5.76
CA ASP A 297 12.04 6.84 -5.61
C ASP A 297 11.23 6.63 -4.31
N ALA A 298 11.47 5.53 -3.59
CA ALA A 298 10.90 5.26 -2.27
C ALA A 298 11.40 6.21 -1.16
N PHE A 299 12.57 6.89 -1.35
CA PHE A 299 13.14 7.73 -0.29
C PHE A 299 12.77 9.21 -0.44
N THR A 300 12.38 9.82 0.67
CA THR A 300 12.16 11.28 0.77
C THR A 300 13.40 12.02 1.27
N VAL A 301 14.29 11.33 1.99
CA VAL A 301 15.55 11.87 2.48
C VAL A 301 16.68 10.99 1.98
N VAL A 302 17.67 11.60 1.32
CA VAL A 302 18.81 10.91 0.75
C VAL A 302 20.10 11.46 1.38
N ARG A 303 20.95 10.58 1.86
CA ARG A 303 22.29 10.95 2.30
C ARG A 303 23.24 10.88 1.11
N CYS A 304 23.84 12.01 0.76
CA CYS A 304 24.79 12.09 -0.35
C CYS A 304 26.05 11.24 -0.08
N GLN A 305 26.37 10.35 -1.00
CA GLN A 305 27.55 9.48 -0.89
C GLN A 305 28.88 10.25 -0.92
N LYS A 306 28.92 11.43 -1.58
CA LYS A 306 30.11 12.24 -1.71
C LYS A 306 30.38 13.13 -0.49
N CYS A 307 29.36 13.86 0.00
CA CYS A 307 29.58 14.85 1.07
C CYS A 307 28.96 14.41 2.43
N GLY A 308 28.32 13.28 2.51
CA GLY A 308 27.71 12.72 3.73
C GLY A 308 26.49 13.50 4.26
N LYS A 309 26.15 14.65 3.66
CA LYS A 309 25.02 15.47 4.11
C LYS A 309 23.70 14.88 3.63
N ALA A 310 22.69 14.93 4.50
CA ALA A 310 21.32 14.57 4.13
C ALA A 310 20.68 15.72 3.32
N GLY A 311 19.99 15.37 2.25
CA GLY A 311 19.17 16.27 1.47
C GLY A 311 17.79 15.68 1.25
N ARG A 312 16.78 16.52 1.12
CA ARG A 312 15.45 16.06 0.71
C ARG A 312 15.44 15.86 -0.80
N LYS A 313 15.00 14.69 -1.22
CA LYS A 313 14.61 14.48 -2.61
C LYS A 313 13.39 15.37 -2.89
N PRO A 314 13.25 15.92 -4.10
CA PRO A 314 12.02 16.60 -4.47
C PRO A 314 10.84 15.63 -4.28
N VAL A 315 9.99 15.92 -3.32
CA VAL A 315 8.79 15.13 -3.08
C VAL A 315 7.86 15.39 -4.24
N LEU A 316 7.28 14.34 -4.82
CA LEU A 316 6.34 14.48 -5.93
C LEU A 316 5.13 15.34 -5.53
N MET A 317 4.72 15.26 -4.25
CA MET A 317 3.73 16.13 -3.64
C MET A 317 4.12 16.34 -2.18
N ASP A 318 4.15 17.60 -1.71
CA ASP A 318 4.36 17.88 -0.28
C ASP A 318 3.14 17.37 0.50
N PRO A 319 3.32 16.50 1.48
CA PRO A 319 2.21 16.00 2.28
C PRO A 319 1.35 17.10 2.91
N ARG A 320 1.95 18.18 3.40
CA ARG A 320 1.22 19.30 4.02
C ARG A 320 0.29 19.99 3.03
N ILE A 321 0.75 20.22 1.78
CA ILE A 321 -0.08 20.80 0.71
C ILE A 321 -1.24 19.87 0.39
N TYR A 322 -0.93 18.59 0.20
CA TYR A 322 -1.94 17.58 -0.11
C TYR A 322 -3.07 17.53 0.91
N PHE A 323 -2.75 17.64 2.22
CA PHE A 323 -3.74 17.51 3.28
C PHE A 323 -4.56 18.75 3.50
N ASN A 324 -3.90 19.90 3.47
CA ASN A 324 -4.61 21.16 3.58
C ASN A 324 -5.65 21.27 2.45
N VAL A 325 -5.24 20.92 1.23
CA VAL A 325 -6.15 20.94 0.08
C VAL A 325 -7.25 19.89 0.20
N LEU A 326 -6.91 18.67 0.64
CA LEU A 326 -7.90 17.61 0.81
C LEU A 326 -8.92 17.95 1.91
N ASP A 327 -8.46 18.60 2.98
CA ASP A 327 -9.31 19.08 4.07
C ASP A 327 -10.21 20.25 3.59
N GLU A 328 -9.69 21.17 2.80
CA GLU A 328 -10.49 22.21 2.13
C GLU A 328 -11.57 21.58 1.24
N ILE A 329 -11.23 20.63 0.36
CA ILE A 329 -12.21 19.94 -0.48
C ILE A 329 -13.29 19.27 0.36
N ARG A 330 -12.90 18.64 1.47
CA ARG A 330 -13.83 17.95 2.37
C ARG A 330 -14.84 18.88 3.02
N HIS A 331 -14.45 20.12 3.31
CA HIS A 331 -15.30 21.09 4.00
C HIS A 331 -16.07 22.00 3.04
N GLU A 332 -15.51 22.31 1.87
CA GLU A 332 -16.07 23.27 0.93
C GLU A 332 -16.92 22.65 -0.18
N VAL A 333 -16.65 21.40 -0.57
CA VAL A 333 -17.52 20.69 -1.54
C VAL A 333 -18.78 20.23 -0.82
N PRO A 334 -19.98 20.62 -1.32
CA PRO A 334 -21.25 20.25 -0.69
C PRO A 334 -21.44 18.74 -0.53
N CYS A 335 -22.10 18.33 0.55
CA CYS A 335 -22.26 16.91 0.92
C CYS A 335 -23.18 16.12 -0.05
N GLU A 336 -23.94 16.81 -0.89
CA GLU A 336 -24.75 16.26 -1.98
C GLU A 336 -23.91 15.62 -3.09
N PHE A 337 -22.63 15.98 -3.20
CA PHE A 337 -21.68 15.37 -4.11
C PHE A 337 -21.15 14.05 -3.51
N HIS A 338 -21.94 12.99 -3.64
CA HIS A 338 -21.60 11.66 -3.10
C HIS A 338 -20.43 10.99 -3.79
N TYR A 339 -20.13 11.39 -5.04
CA TYR A 339 -19.01 10.89 -5.83
C TYR A 339 -17.93 11.94 -6.04
N HIS A 340 -18.27 13.14 -6.56
CA HIS A 340 -17.32 14.22 -6.84
C HIS A 340 -16.92 14.96 -5.55
N ASN A 341 -16.18 14.29 -4.67
CA ASN A 341 -15.80 14.76 -3.35
C ASN A 341 -14.33 14.43 -3.03
N TRP A 342 -13.92 14.70 -1.81
CA TRP A 342 -12.54 14.45 -1.36
C TRP A 342 -12.08 12.99 -1.50
N GLU A 343 -12.98 11.99 -1.41
CA GLU A 343 -12.63 10.57 -1.61
C GLU A 343 -12.28 10.31 -3.09
N HIS A 344 -13.03 10.89 -4.02
CA HIS A 344 -12.74 10.78 -5.45
C HIS A 344 -11.44 11.51 -5.82
N ALA A 345 -11.20 12.71 -5.30
CA ALA A 345 -9.93 13.41 -5.47
C ALA A 345 -8.75 12.55 -5.02
N GLN A 346 -8.88 11.89 -3.88
CA GLN A 346 -7.89 10.96 -3.36
C GLN A 346 -7.70 9.73 -4.26
N ASP A 347 -8.81 9.12 -4.75
CA ASP A 347 -8.76 7.99 -5.66
C ASP A 347 -8.04 8.33 -6.96
N THR A 348 -8.28 9.54 -7.50
CA THR A 348 -7.65 10.04 -8.72
C THR A 348 -6.15 10.29 -8.53
N VAL A 349 -5.73 10.83 -7.39
CA VAL A 349 -4.29 10.96 -7.06
C VAL A 349 -3.61 9.60 -6.99
N GLU A 350 -4.24 8.60 -6.36
CA GLU A 350 -3.71 7.24 -6.31
C GLU A 350 -3.61 6.60 -7.71
N ALA A 351 -4.60 6.84 -8.56
CA ALA A 351 -4.60 6.36 -9.95
C ALA A 351 -3.46 6.99 -10.75
N VAL A 352 -3.28 8.33 -10.69
CA VAL A 352 -2.14 9.00 -11.33
C VAL A 352 -0.83 8.40 -10.85
N TYR A 353 -0.67 8.18 -9.56
CA TYR A 353 0.56 7.59 -9.03
C TYR A 353 0.81 6.18 -9.57
N LYS A 354 -0.23 5.33 -9.66
CA LYS A 354 -0.12 4.00 -10.27
C LYS A 354 0.30 4.09 -11.74
N ILE A 355 -0.34 4.97 -12.50
CA ILE A 355 -0.04 5.19 -13.92
C ILE A 355 1.39 5.71 -14.10
N LEU A 356 1.86 6.63 -13.26
CA LEU A 356 3.21 7.21 -13.35
C LEU A 356 4.33 6.18 -13.21
N LYS A 357 4.07 5.01 -12.62
CA LYS A 357 5.04 3.91 -12.56
C LYS A 357 5.42 3.38 -13.94
N HIS A 358 4.51 3.46 -14.91
CA HIS A 358 4.75 3.09 -16.29
C HIS A 358 5.51 4.17 -17.10
N TYR A 359 5.67 5.38 -16.51
CA TYR A 359 6.35 6.52 -17.15
C TYR A 359 7.52 7.04 -16.31
N PRO A 360 8.55 6.22 -16.08
CA PRO A 360 9.70 6.58 -15.24
C PRO A 360 10.41 7.84 -15.70
N LYS A 361 10.60 7.95 -17.01
CA LYS A 361 11.35 9.04 -17.64
C LYS A 361 10.61 10.37 -17.69
N LEU A 362 9.33 10.42 -17.23
CA LEU A 362 8.59 11.68 -17.18
C LEU A 362 9.24 12.61 -16.15
N PRO A 363 9.57 13.86 -16.51
CA PRO A 363 10.24 14.81 -15.60
C PRO A 363 9.45 15.01 -14.30
N VAL A 364 10.17 15.16 -13.17
CA VAL A 364 9.58 15.32 -11.82
C VAL A 364 8.55 16.44 -11.78
N TRP A 365 8.83 17.60 -12.40
CA TRP A 365 7.89 18.72 -12.43
C TRP A 365 6.56 18.38 -13.12
N ARG A 366 6.57 17.54 -14.17
CA ARG A 366 5.33 17.06 -14.83
C ARG A 366 4.58 16.07 -13.95
N LYS A 367 5.30 15.18 -13.24
CA LYS A 367 4.70 14.24 -12.28
C LYS A 367 4.03 15.00 -11.12
N ARG A 368 4.70 16.04 -10.60
CA ARG A 368 4.14 16.91 -9.56
C ARG A 368 2.87 17.62 -10.04
N SER A 369 2.90 18.19 -11.24
CA SER A 369 1.75 18.86 -11.83
C SER A 369 0.57 17.93 -12.05
N LEU A 370 0.81 16.68 -12.47
CA LEU A 370 -0.23 15.66 -12.62
C LEU A 370 -0.89 15.30 -11.29
N LEU A 371 -0.10 15.10 -10.24
CA LEU A 371 -0.64 14.77 -8.92
C LEU A 371 -1.45 15.93 -8.33
N MET A 372 -0.98 17.17 -8.51
CA MET A 372 -1.71 18.35 -8.04
C MET A 372 -3.00 18.58 -8.86
N ALA A 373 -2.96 18.38 -10.18
CA ALA A 373 -4.15 18.43 -11.01
C ALA A 373 -5.17 17.36 -10.62
N ALA A 374 -4.72 16.14 -10.33
CA ALA A 374 -5.58 15.07 -9.85
C ALA A 374 -6.25 15.37 -8.51
N LEU A 375 -5.55 16.07 -7.62
CA LEU A 375 -6.11 16.48 -6.33
C LEU A 375 -7.20 17.56 -6.50
N LEU A 376 -7.03 18.46 -7.47
CA LEU A 376 -7.84 19.69 -7.59
C LEU A 376 -8.87 19.63 -8.72
N HIS A 377 -8.92 18.56 -9.55
CA HIS A 377 -9.71 18.56 -10.79
C HIS A 377 -11.20 18.82 -10.56
N ASP A 378 -11.75 18.31 -9.48
CA ASP A 378 -13.14 18.46 -9.09
C ASP A 378 -13.39 19.49 -7.97
N TYR A 379 -12.34 20.18 -7.50
CA TYR A 379 -12.50 21.14 -6.41
C TYR A 379 -13.43 22.31 -6.81
N GLY A 380 -13.56 22.58 -8.09
CA GLY A 380 -14.50 23.59 -8.59
C GLY A 380 -15.98 23.32 -8.27
N PHE A 381 -16.36 22.09 -7.90
CA PHE A 381 -17.71 21.78 -7.39
C PHE A 381 -18.05 22.55 -6.10
N SER A 382 -17.05 23.04 -5.37
CA SER A 382 -17.28 23.98 -4.25
C SER A 382 -17.85 25.34 -4.69
N VAL A 383 -17.72 25.70 -5.98
CA VAL A 383 -18.14 26.96 -6.53
C VAL A 383 -19.30 26.82 -7.54
N SER A 384 -19.16 25.88 -8.48
CA SER A 384 -20.14 25.72 -9.57
C SER A 384 -20.17 24.25 -10.03
N ARG A 385 -21.38 23.72 -10.19
CA ARG A 385 -21.58 22.39 -10.76
C ARG A 385 -21.37 22.36 -12.28
N GLU A 386 -21.79 23.41 -12.99
CA GLU A 386 -21.81 23.46 -14.45
C GLU A 386 -20.43 23.78 -15.04
N ASN A 387 -19.64 24.59 -14.35
CA ASN A 387 -18.34 25.08 -14.80
C ASN A 387 -17.24 24.71 -13.80
N HIS A 388 -17.35 23.51 -13.18
CA HIS A 388 -16.43 23.11 -12.11
C HIS A 388 -14.98 22.99 -12.59
N GLU A 389 -14.73 22.64 -13.84
CA GLU A 389 -13.36 22.55 -14.34
C GLU A 389 -12.70 23.92 -14.49
N GLU A 390 -13.46 24.96 -14.95
CA GLU A 390 -12.97 26.34 -15.01
C GLU A 390 -12.73 26.91 -13.62
N GLU A 391 -13.67 26.72 -12.72
CA GLU A 391 -13.52 27.17 -11.33
C GLU A 391 -12.40 26.40 -10.63
N GLY A 392 -12.30 25.09 -10.85
CA GLY A 392 -11.21 24.26 -10.37
C GLY A 392 -9.84 24.72 -10.86
N ALA A 393 -9.72 25.10 -12.14
CA ALA A 393 -8.48 25.65 -12.69
C ALA A 393 -8.07 26.97 -12.03
N LYS A 394 -9.03 27.89 -11.77
CA LYS A 394 -8.78 29.15 -11.05
C LYS A 394 -8.36 28.91 -9.60
N LEU A 395 -9.04 27.99 -8.91
CA LEU A 395 -8.69 27.59 -7.54
C LEU A 395 -7.28 26.99 -7.50
N ALA A 396 -6.96 26.14 -8.48
CA ALA A 396 -5.64 25.51 -8.60
C ALA A 396 -4.52 26.53 -8.82
N GLU A 397 -4.74 27.58 -9.62
CA GLU A 397 -3.78 28.68 -9.80
C GLU A 397 -3.54 29.39 -8.47
N ARG A 398 -4.59 29.72 -7.74
CA ARG A 398 -4.51 30.40 -6.44
C ARG A 398 -3.75 29.56 -5.41
N ILE A 399 -4.11 28.28 -5.28
CA ILE A 399 -3.52 27.37 -4.29
C ILE A 399 -2.05 27.07 -4.65
N SER A 400 -1.80 26.74 -5.92
CA SER A 400 -0.43 26.39 -6.36
C SER A 400 0.53 27.57 -6.31
N SER A 401 0.05 28.80 -6.50
CA SER A 401 0.84 30.03 -6.34
C SER A 401 1.26 30.29 -4.89
N GLY A 402 0.45 29.84 -3.91
CA GLY A 402 0.79 29.86 -2.49
C GLY A 402 1.73 28.74 -2.04
N CYS A 403 2.07 27.82 -2.93
CA CYS A 403 2.92 26.67 -2.70
C CYS A 403 4.19 26.76 -3.54
N GLU A 404 5.15 25.84 -3.32
CA GLU A 404 6.41 25.80 -4.07
C GLU A 404 6.26 25.20 -5.49
N TYR A 405 5.31 25.73 -6.28
CA TYR A 405 5.13 25.39 -7.70
C TYR A 405 5.61 26.56 -8.58
N SER A 406 6.37 26.24 -9.63
CA SER A 406 6.78 27.21 -10.64
C SER A 406 5.60 27.61 -11.54
N GLU A 407 5.66 28.80 -12.19
CA GLU A 407 4.66 29.22 -13.17
C GLU A 407 4.40 28.18 -14.27
N ARG A 408 5.43 27.47 -14.67
CA ARG A 408 5.32 26.40 -15.67
C ARG A 408 4.48 25.22 -15.15
N GLU A 409 4.66 24.85 -13.89
CA GLU A 409 3.87 23.79 -13.23
C GLU A 409 2.42 24.27 -13.06
N ILE A 410 2.20 25.48 -12.59
CA ILE A 410 0.87 26.06 -12.40
C ILE A 410 0.07 26.06 -13.72
N LYS A 411 0.67 26.55 -14.81
CA LYS A 411 0.05 26.53 -16.14
C LYS A 411 -0.29 25.12 -16.60
N LEU A 412 0.56 24.13 -16.30
CA LEU A 412 0.28 22.74 -16.62
C LEU A 412 -0.86 22.18 -15.76
N ILE A 413 -0.91 22.48 -14.47
CA ILE A 413 -1.99 22.05 -13.56
C ILE A 413 -3.35 22.55 -14.07
N SER A 414 -3.49 23.86 -14.33
CA SER A 414 -4.73 24.44 -14.85
C SER A 414 -5.15 23.80 -16.18
N ARG A 415 -4.21 23.60 -17.11
CA ARG A 415 -4.49 22.91 -18.37
C ARG A 415 -4.98 21.48 -18.17
N LEU A 416 -4.39 20.75 -17.24
CA LEU A 416 -4.77 19.36 -16.96
C LEU A 416 -6.16 19.25 -16.34
N ILE A 417 -6.53 20.20 -15.46
CA ILE A 417 -7.89 20.27 -14.91
C ILE A 417 -8.90 20.53 -16.04
N LEU A 418 -8.64 21.51 -16.92
CA LEU A 418 -9.50 21.77 -18.06
C LEU A 418 -9.57 20.58 -19.05
N ALA A 419 -8.55 19.72 -19.07
CA ALA A 419 -8.55 18.53 -19.90
C ALA A 419 -9.45 17.40 -19.39
N THR A 420 -9.99 17.46 -18.15
CA THR A 420 -10.99 16.50 -17.66
C THR A 420 -12.38 16.73 -18.24
N LYS A 421 -12.66 17.91 -18.82
CA LYS A 421 -13.92 18.20 -19.50
C LYS A 421 -14.34 17.09 -20.45
N LYS A 422 -15.61 16.74 -20.44
CA LYS A 422 -16.18 15.65 -21.24
C LYS A 422 -15.89 15.78 -22.75
N GLU A 423 -15.97 17.00 -23.27
CA GLU A 423 -15.81 17.31 -24.70
C GLU A 423 -14.33 17.40 -25.10
N HIS A 424 -13.41 17.49 -24.15
CA HIS A 424 -11.99 17.64 -24.45
C HIS A 424 -11.40 16.34 -25.02
N ARG A 425 -10.62 16.46 -26.08
CA ARG A 425 -9.86 15.34 -26.67
C ARG A 425 -8.39 15.45 -26.25
N PRO A 426 -7.87 14.51 -25.47
CA PRO A 426 -6.51 14.60 -24.97
C PRO A 426 -5.48 14.45 -26.09
N THR A 427 -4.56 15.40 -26.19
CA THR A 427 -3.50 15.47 -27.20
C THR A 427 -2.14 15.12 -26.65
N THR A 428 -1.89 15.39 -25.37
CA THR A 428 -0.62 15.14 -24.70
C THR A 428 -0.70 13.90 -23.81
N LEU A 429 0.47 13.34 -23.46
CA LEU A 429 0.55 12.20 -22.54
C LEU A 429 -0.07 12.55 -21.17
N GLU A 430 0.20 13.73 -20.67
CA GLU A 430 -0.30 14.18 -19.37
C GLU A 430 -1.84 14.32 -19.36
N GLU A 431 -2.42 14.82 -20.45
CA GLU A 431 -3.89 14.89 -20.58
C GLU A 431 -4.52 13.50 -20.65
N LYS A 432 -3.86 12.54 -21.31
CA LYS A 432 -4.30 11.14 -21.32
C LYS A 432 -4.23 10.52 -19.93
N ILE A 433 -3.14 10.78 -19.19
CA ILE A 433 -2.95 10.25 -17.83
C ILE A 433 -4.04 10.77 -16.89
N ILE A 434 -4.31 12.08 -16.87
CA ILE A 434 -5.29 12.64 -15.94
C ILE A 434 -6.71 12.13 -16.22
N ARG A 435 -7.12 12.06 -17.49
CA ARG A 435 -8.45 11.56 -17.88
C ARG A 435 -8.63 10.07 -17.56
N ASP A 436 -7.61 9.26 -17.79
CA ASP A 436 -7.66 7.84 -17.48
C ASP A 436 -7.60 7.59 -15.98
N ALA A 437 -6.93 8.48 -15.23
CA ALA A 437 -6.88 8.39 -13.78
C ALA A 437 -8.22 8.75 -13.12
N ASP A 438 -8.93 9.75 -13.61
CA ASP A 438 -10.26 10.14 -13.17
C ASP A 438 -11.27 8.98 -13.29
N LEU A 439 -11.22 8.26 -14.41
CA LEU A 439 -12.08 7.11 -14.70
C LEU A 439 -11.42 5.74 -14.40
N PHE A 440 -10.34 5.72 -13.62
CA PHE A 440 -9.54 4.51 -13.36
C PHE A 440 -10.33 3.38 -12.69
N HIS A 441 -11.44 3.68 -12.04
CA HIS A 441 -12.32 2.70 -11.41
C HIS A 441 -13.08 1.81 -12.41
N ILE A 442 -13.17 2.21 -13.70
CA ILE A 442 -13.89 1.45 -14.74
C ILE A 442 -13.13 0.16 -15.05
N GLY A 443 -13.82 -0.97 -14.92
CA GLY A 443 -13.22 -2.31 -15.04
C GLY A 443 -12.56 -2.84 -13.77
N MET A 444 -12.48 -2.03 -12.71
CA MET A 444 -11.95 -2.44 -11.42
C MET A 444 -13.05 -2.96 -10.47
N HIS A 445 -12.66 -3.72 -9.46
CA HIS A 445 -13.60 -4.26 -8.45
C HIS A 445 -14.46 -3.20 -7.74
N ARG A 446 -14.05 -1.92 -7.74
CA ARG A 446 -14.79 -0.81 -7.11
C ARG A 446 -15.89 -0.22 -7.99
N GLN A 447 -15.99 -0.61 -9.25
CA GLN A 447 -16.89 -0.01 -10.25
C GLN A 447 -18.35 0.07 -9.77
N ASN A 448 -18.90 -1.00 -9.18
CA ASN A 448 -20.27 -1.01 -8.70
C ASN A 448 -20.52 -0.07 -7.52
N ALA A 449 -19.54 0.06 -6.62
CA ALA A 449 -19.64 0.99 -5.49
C ALA A 449 -19.60 2.45 -5.96
N VAL A 450 -18.76 2.75 -6.97
CA VAL A 450 -18.70 4.08 -7.61
C VAL A 450 -20.01 4.37 -8.34
N ALA A 451 -20.52 3.45 -9.13
CA ALA A 451 -21.80 3.60 -9.84
C ALA A 451 -22.96 3.92 -8.89
N LYS A 452 -22.98 3.30 -7.71
CA LYS A 452 -23.99 3.60 -6.68
C LYS A 452 -23.88 5.04 -6.16
N ARG A 453 -22.66 5.52 -5.90
CA ARG A 453 -22.45 6.90 -5.45
C ARG A 453 -22.82 7.94 -6.52
N ILE A 454 -22.46 7.69 -7.77
CA ILE A 454 -22.87 8.52 -8.91
C ILE A 454 -24.40 8.58 -9.03
N ARG A 455 -25.09 7.44 -8.88
CA ARG A 455 -26.55 7.41 -8.90
C ARG A 455 -27.14 8.25 -7.77
N GLN A 456 -26.66 8.10 -6.54
CA GLN A 456 -27.11 8.87 -5.40
C GLN A 456 -26.94 10.38 -5.64
N GLU A 457 -25.80 10.79 -6.16
CA GLU A 457 -25.52 12.18 -6.50
C GLU A 457 -26.48 12.71 -7.58
N LEU A 458 -26.73 11.95 -8.64
CA LEU A 458 -27.67 12.33 -9.68
C LEU A 458 -29.12 12.43 -9.16
N GLU A 459 -29.52 11.58 -8.21
CA GLU A 459 -30.83 11.61 -7.56
C GLU A 459 -31.00 12.86 -6.68
N GLU A 460 -29.96 13.31 -5.97
CA GLU A 460 -29.96 14.59 -5.23
C GLU A 460 -30.20 15.79 -6.16
N PHE A 461 -29.70 15.73 -7.38
CA PHE A 461 -29.92 16.77 -8.40
C PHE A 461 -31.15 16.52 -9.29
N GLY A 462 -32.11 15.72 -8.80
CA GLY A 462 -33.44 15.53 -9.42
C GLY A 462 -33.47 14.54 -10.58
N GLN A 463 -32.38 13.82 -10.88
CA GLN A 463 -32.36 12.80 -11.91
C GLN A 463 -32.64 11.43 -11.27
N ARG A 464 -33.87 10.96 -11.37
CA ARG A 464 -34.29 9.65 -10.80
C ARG A 464 -34.29 8.57 -11.87
N PHE A 465 -33.80 7.38 -11.52
CA PHE A 465 -33.72 6.22 -12.41
C PHE A 465 -34.33 5.00 -11.69
N SER A 466 -35.11 4.20 -12.41
CA SER A 466 -35.39 2.84 -11.98
C SER A 466 -34.10 2.00 -11.97
N ASP A 467 -34.09 0.89 -11.24
CA ASP A 467 -32.91 0.02 -11.17
C ASP A 467 -32.52 -0.55 -12.54
N SER A 468 -33.53 -0.87 -13.38
CA SER A 468 -33.32 -1.35 -14.73
C SER A 468 -32.74 -0.28 -15.66
N GLU A 469 -33.22 0.97 -15.59
CA GLU A 469 -32.69 2.08 -16.36
C GLU A 469 -31.27 2.42 -15.94
N TRP A 470 -31.02 2.48 -14.64
CA TRP A 470 -29.67 2.72 -14.11
C TRP A 470 -28.69 1.64 -14.57
N SER A 471 -29.06 0.36 -14.40
CA SER A 471 -28.22 -0.77 -14.81
C SER A 471 -27.91 -0.72 -16.32
N ARG A 472 -28.90 -0.42 -17.16
CA ARG A 472 -28.69 -0.28 -18.60
C ARG A 472 -27.72 0.87 -18.93
N ARG A 473 -27.94 2.07 -18.40
CA ARG A 473 -27.09 3.27 -18.64
C ARG A 473 -25.66 3.04 -18.19
N ASN A 474 -25.49 2.48 -16.99
CA ASN A 474 -24.16 2.20 -16.44
C ASN A 474 -23.42 1.17 -17.30
N ASN A 475 -24.09 0.09 -17.75
CA ASN A 475 -23.50 -0.91 -18.63
C ASN A 475 -23.15 -0.34 -20.01
N GLU A 476 -24.00 0.53 -20.57
CA GLU A 476 -23.73 1.22 -21.83
C GLU A 476 -22.50 2.12 -21.70
N PHE A 477 -22.39 2.91 -20.62
CA PHE A 477 -21.25 3.76 -20.34
C PHE A 477 -19.95 2.94 -20.24
N ILE A 478 -19.97 1.88 -19.45
CA ILE A 478 -18.80 1.01 -19.27
C ILE A 478 -18.36 0.38 -20.59
N ARG A 479 -19.31 -0.11 -21.39
CA ARG A 479 -18.99 -0.72 -22.71
C ARG A 479 -18.48 0.28 -23.73
N ALA A 480 -18.95 1.50 -23.68
CA ALA A 480 -18.54 2.59 -24.59
C ALA A 480 -17.20 3.22 -24.19
N HIS A 481 -16.84 3.17 -22.93
CA HIS A 481 -15.59 3.75 -22.43
C HIS A 481 -14.37 3.09 -23.06
N ARG A 482 -13.35 3.89 -23.38
CA ARG A 482 -12.02 3.47 -23.85
C ARG A 482 -10.97 4.32 -23.15
N PHE A 483 -9.99 3.67 -22.55
CA PHE A 483 -8.85 4.38 -22.01
C PHE A 483 -7.97 4.94 -23.11
N ASN A 484 -7.38 6.10 -22.85
CA ASN A 484 -6.46 6.77 -23.79
C ASN A 484 -5.07 6.13 -23.80
N LEU A 485 -4.72 5.42 -22.72
CA LEU A 485 -3.46 4.70 -22.55
C LEU A 485 -3.64 3.25 -22.99
N ASN A 486 -3.03 2.87 -24.10
CA ASN A 486 -3.21 1.55 -24.72
C ASN A 486 -2.93 0.36 -23.81
N TRP A 487 -1.99 0.50 -22.88
CA TRP A 487 -1.66 -0.56 -21.93
C TRP A 487 -2.78 -0.73 -20.88
N LEU A 488 -3.37 0.37 -20.44
CA LEU A 488 -4.47 0.34 -19.46
C LEU A 488 -5.75 -0.27 -20.07
N GLU A 489 -6.02 0.01 -21.34
CA GLU A 489 -7.13 -0.62 -22.07
C GLU A 489 -6.95 -2.15 -22.22
N LYS A 490 -5.71 -2.64 -22.23
CA LYS A 490 -5.42 -4.08 -22.31
C LYS A 490 -5.52 -4.79 -20.95
N GLU A 491 -5.35 -4.06 -19.86
CA GLU A 491 -5.43 -4.59 -18.49
C GLU A 491 -6.87 -4.59 -17.92
N ARG A 492 -7.79 -3.89 -18.60
CA ARG A 492 -9.22 -3.86 -18.29
C ARG A 492 -9.90 -5.20 -18.62
#